data_b50bf19307e722bc3e4c399df059d23e
#
_entry.id   b50bf19307e722bc3e4c399df059d23e
#
_cell.length_a   1.000
_cell.length_b   1.000
_cell.length_c   1.000
_cell.angle_alpha   90.00
_cell.angle_beta   90.00
_cell.angle_gamma   90.00
#
_symmetry.space_group_name_H-M   'P 1'
#
loop_
_entity.id
_entity.type
_entity.pdbx_description
1 polymer ?
#
loop_
_entity_poly.entity_id
_entity_poly.type
_entity_poly.pdbx_seq_one_letter_code
_entity_poly.pdbx_strand_id
1 'polypeptide(L)'
;GIKGAAYATILGQFVSFLICVAYLKRSKTFRISLSSFRPDFILLKHIMALGTSSFLTQFSIVIITVINNILLVKYGAVSAYGADIPLAAFVVIMKLFQIVLNIAIGIAAGAQPIVGYNYGAEKYDRVRELLKMIVKWTGIICLICTVVFEAFPLFFIRMFGADGELYTRFAVLCLRIYLSLIVFTCIQK
;
A
#
# COMPACT_ATOMS: atom_id res chain seq x y z
N GLY A 1 0.99 -25.06 8.35
CA GLY A 1 1.66 -24.38 9.44
C GLY A 1 2.65 -23.31 8.97
N ILE A 2 3.33 -22.62 9.87
CA ILE A 2 4.24 -21.48 9.61
C ILE A 2 5.30 -21.81 8.54
N LYS A 3 5.88 -23.02 8.58
CA LYS A 3 6.84 -23.48 7.57
C LYS A 3 6.25 -23.51 6.15
N GLY A 4 5.00 -23.98 6.01
CA GLY A 4 4.32 -24.01 4.70
C GLY A 4 4.09 -22.62 4.13
N ALA A 5 3.70 -21.64 4.97
CA ALA A 5 3.55 -20.25 4.56
C ALA A 5 4.88 -19.64 4.11
N ALA A 6 5.98 -19.93 4.83
CA ALA A 6 7.31 -19.48 4.45
C ALA A 6 7.76 -20.05 3.10
N TYR A 7 7.58 -21.35 2.87
CA TYR A 7 7.90 -21.97 1.58
C TYR A 7 7.07 -21.40 0.43
N ALA A 8 5.77 -21.19 0.63
CA ALA A 8 4.90 -20.60 -0.39
C ALA A 8 5.37 -19.19 -0.77
N THR A 9 5.78 -18.37 0.19
CA THR A 9 6.31 -17.03 -0.04
C THR A 9 7.62 -17.08 -0.84
N ILE A 10 8.57 -17.94 -0.43
CA ILE A 10 9.86 -18.09 -1.12
C ILE A 10 9.64 -18.57 -2.57
N LEU A 11 8.78 -19.58 -2.78
CA LEU A 11 8.46 -20.07 -4.12
C LEU A 11 7.83 -18.97 -4.99
N GLY A 12 6.88 -18.21 -4.45
CA GLY A 12 6.26 -17.09 -5.17
C GLY A 12 7.28 -16.02 -5.59
N GLN A 13 8.20 -15.65 -4.71
CA GLN A 13 9.28 -14.71 -5.01
C GLN A 13 10.25 -15.27 -6.06
N PHE A 14 10.60 -16.55 -5.95
CA PHE A 14 11.49 -17.20 -6.91
C PHE A 14 10.88 -17.28 -8.31
N VAL A 15 9.60 -17.65 -8.42
CA VAL A 15 8.87 -17.65 -9.71
C VAL A 15 8.82 -16.24 -10.30
N SER A 16 8.49 -15.24 -9.49
CA SER A 16 8.48 -13.83 -9.93
C SER A 16 9.85 -13.38 -10.44
N PHE A 17 10.92 -13.76 -9.75
CA PHE A 17 12.30 -13.48 -10.17
C PHE A 17 12.61 -14.11 -11.53
N LEU A 18 12.26 -15.40 -11.72
CA LEU A 18 12.47 -16.10 -13.00
C LEU A 18 11.72 -15.42 -14.15
N ILE A 19 10.45 -15.01 -13.93
CA ILE A 19 9.65 -14.30 -14.93
C ILE A 19 10.31 -12.96 -15.28
N CYS A 20 10.77 -12.19 -14.29
CA CYS A 20 11.46 -10.92 -14.51
C CYS A 20 12.75 -11.14 -15.34
N VAL A 21 13.58 -12.12 -14.98
CA VAL A 21 14.82 -12.42 -15.71
C VAL A 21 14.53 -12.85 -17.14
N ALA A 22 13.52 -13.69 -17.35
CA ALA A 22 13.10 -14.12 -18.68
C ALA A 22 12.61 -12.95 -19.55
N TYR A 23 11.84 -12.04 -18.96
CA TYR A 23 11.38 -10.83 -19.61
C TYR A 23 12.55 -9.89 -19.98
N LEU A 24 13.47 -9.66 -19.06
CA LEU A 24 14.67 -8.84 -19.30
C LEU A 24 15.54 -9.40 -20.43
N LYS A 25 15.73 -10.72 -20.49
CA LYS A 25 16.46 -11.38 -21.58
C LYS A 25 15.78 -11.23 -22.94
N ARG A 26 14.45 -11.15 -22.97
CA ARG A 26 13.65 -10.97 -24.20
C ARG A 26 13.44 -9.51 -24.59
N SER A 27 13.79 -8.56 -23.74
CA SER A 27 13.62 -7.15 -24.00
C SER A 27 14.45 -6.72 -25.23
N LYS A 28 13.77 -6.08 -26.19
CA LYS A 28 14.40 -5.51 -27.37
C LYS A 28 14.83 -4.07 -27.15
N THR A 29 14.34 -3.43 -26.11
CA THR A 29 14.50 -1.99 -25.84
C THR A 29 15.87 -1.65 -25.26
N PHE A 30 16.45 -2.58 -24.47
CA PHE A 30 17.76 -2.39 -23.89
C PHE A 30 18.50 -3.73 -23.79
N ARG A 31 19.82 -3.66 -23.86
CA ARG A 31 20.71 -4.84 -23.69
C ARG A 31 21.52 -4.65 -22.42
N ILE A 32 21.39 -5.61 -21.51
CA ILE A 32 22.22 -5.62 -20.30
C ILE A 32 23.61 -6.11 -20.72
N SER A 33 24.58 -5.22 -20.58
CA SER A 33 26.02 -5.51 -20.79
C SER A 33 26.72 -5.53 -19.43
N LEU A 34 27.87 -6.18 -19.34
CA LEU A 34 28.75 -6.14 -18.15
C LEU A 34 29.17 -4.70 -17.82
N SER A 35 29.27 -3.83 -18.81
CA SER A 35 29.53 -2.40 -18.60
C SER A 35 28.39 -1.67 -17.90
N SER A 36 27.14 -2.18 -17.97
CA SER A 36 25.97 -1.60 -17.30
C SER A 36 26.05 -1.72 -15.76
N PHE A 37 26.93 -2.57 -15.25
CA PHE A 37 27.17 -2.74 -13.81
C PHE A 37 28.24 -1.79 -13.26
N ARG A 38 28.82 -0.92 -14.09
CA ARG A 38 29.76 0.10 -13.59
C ARG A 38 28.97 1.20 -12.87
N PRO A 39 29.31 1.49 -11.59
CA PRO A 39 28.62 2.53 -10.85
C PRO A 39 28.96 3.92 -11.45
N ASP A 40 27.93 4.66 -11.83
CA ASP A 40 28.04 6.07 -12.16
C ASP A 40 27.62 6.88 -10.94
N PHE A 41 28.56 7.55 -10.30
CA PHE A 41 28.34 8.31 -9.07
C PHE A 41 27.42 9.52 -9.29
N ILE A 42 27.38 10.11 -10.47
CA ILE A 42 26.52 11.24 -10.79
C ILE A 42 25.08 10.75 -10.86
N LEU A 43 24.85 9.65 -11.57
CA LEU A 43 23.55 9.01 -11.67
C LEU A 43 23.08 8.50 -10.30
N LEU A 44 23.98 7.90 -9.52
CA LEU A 44 23.68 7.43 -8.18
C LEU A 44 23.20 8.56 -7.26
N LYS A 45 23.87 9.72 -7.29
CA LYS A 45 23.46 10.91 -6.54
C LYS A 45 22.04 11.37 -6.89
N HIS A 46 21.68 11.39 -8.18
CA HIS A 46 20.33 11.74 -8.61
C HIS A 46 19.28 10.71 -8.13
N ILE A 47 19.59 9.42 -8.24
CA ILE A 47 18.71 8.34 -7.75
C ILE A 47 18.52 8.47 -6.23
N MET A 48 19.59 8.71 -5.48
CA MET A 48 19.53 8.90 -4.03
C MET A 48 18.68 10.12 -3.65
N ALA A 49 18.83 11.24 -4.36
CA ALA A 49 18.04 12.44 -4.11
C ALA A 49 16.55 12.21 -4.33
N LEU A 50 16.16 11.53 -5.41
CA LEU A 50 14.77 11.16 -5.68
C LEU A 50 14.25 10.14 -4.67
N GLY A 51 15.07 9.16 -4.28
CA GLY A 51 14.73 8.12 -3.33
C GLY A 51 14.56 8.61 -1.89
N THR A 52 15.19 9.72 -1.52
CA THR A 52 15.14 10.28 -0.15
C THR A 52 13.70 10.62 0.27
N SER A 53 12.89 11.18 -0.62
CA SER A 53 11.48 11.49 -0.33
C SER A 53 10.67 10.23 -0.03
N SER A 54 10.85 9.18 -0.83
CA SER A 54 10.18 7.89 -0.61
C SER A 54 10.68 7.21 0.66
N PHE A 55 11.98 7.30 0.93
CA PHE A 55 12.58 6.78 2.16
C PHE A 55 11.98 7.44 3.41
N LEU A 56 11.92 8.78 3.44
CA LEU A 56 11.35 9.52 4.58
C LEU A 56 9.87 9.15 4.80
N THR A 57 9.10 9.02 3.73
CA THR A 57 7.70 8.60 3.82
C THR A 57 7.59 7.20 4.44
N GLN A 58 8.39 6.25 3.96
CA GLN A 58 8.35 4.87 4.45
C GLN A 58 8.85 4.76 5.90
N PHE A 59 9.89 5.50 6.23
CA PHE A 59 10.42 5.59 7.60
C PHE A 59 9.39 6.15 8.58
N SER A 60 8.66 7.20 8.18
CA SER A 60 7.57 7.76 8.98
C SER A 60 6.46 6.75 9.24
N ILE A 61 6.08 5.95 8.22
CA ILE A 61 5.06 4.89 8.38
C ILE A 61 5.51 3.85 9.41
N VAL A 62 6.79 3.45 9.37
CA VAL A 62 7.34 2.49 10.34
C VAL A 62 7.26 3.05 11.76
N ILE A 63 7.70 4.31 11.98
CA ILE A 63 7.64 4.96 13.29
C ILE A 63 6.19 5.01 13.79
N ILE A 64 5.25 5.46 12.96
CA ILE A 64 3.83 5.54 13.32
C ILE A 64 3.30 4.16 13.69
N THR A 65 3.66 3.12 12.95
CA THR A 65 3.20 1.75 13.23
C THR A 65 3.74 1.25 14.57
N VAL A 66 5.01 1.49 14.87
CA VAL A 66 5.63 1.11 16.16
C VAL A 66 4.94 1.84 17.31
N ILE A 67 4.75 3.16 17.19
CA ILE A 67 4.08 3.95 18.22
C ILE A 67 2.64 3.47 18.43
N ASN A 68 1.88 3.24 17.35
CA ASN A 68 0.52 2.70 17.46
C ASN A 68 0.48 1.35 18.18
N ASN A 69 1.38 0.43 17.84
CA ASN A 69 1.44 -0.87 18.51
C ASN A 69 1.71 -0.72 20.02
N ILE A 70 2.67 0.12 20.41
CA ILE A 70 2.98 0.39 21.82
C ILE A 70 1.77 0.98 22.55
N LEU A 71 1.10 1.94 21.92
CA LEU A 71 -0.07 2.60 22.52
C LEU A 71 -1.25 1.62 22.65
N LEU A 72 -1.51 0.80 21.63
CA LEU A 72 -2.58 -0.19 21.66
C LEU A 72 -2.36 -1.23 22.76
N VAL A 73 -1.14 -1.71 22.94
CA VAL A 73 -0.82 -2.65 24.02
C VAL A 73 -0.96 -1.97 25.38
N LYS A 74 -0.38 -0.79 25.55
CA LYS A 74 -0.39 -0.05 26.83
C LYS A 74 -1.79 0.33 27.29
N TYR A 75 -2.57 0.94 26.41
CA TYR A 75 -3.94 1.37 26.75
C TYR A 75 -4.95 0.23 26.68
N GLY A 76 -4.71 -0.75 25.81
CA GLY A 76 -5.50 -1.98 25.77
C GLY A 76 -5.45 -2.74 27.08
N ALA A 77 -4.26 -2.90 27.68
CA ALA A 77 -4.06 -3.61 28.94
C ALA A 77 -4.86 -3.01 30.13
N VAL A 78 -5.11 -1.71 30.10
CA VAL A 78 -5.87 -1.00 31.14
C VAL A 78 -7.37 -0.93 30.82
N SER A 79 -7.75 -1.28 29.60
CA SER A 79 -9.15 -1.26 29.14
C SER A 79 -9.85 -2.62 29.35
N ALA A 80 -11.18 -2.61 29.20
CA ALA A 80 -11.98 -3.86 29.21
C ALA A 80 -11.64 -4.83 28.08
N TYR A 81 -10.87 -4.40 27.08
CA TYR A 81 -10.51 -5.19 25.89
C TYR A 81 -9.21 -6.00 26.07
N GLY A 82 -8.38 -5.69 27.09
CA GLY A 82 -7.05 -6.30 27.24
C GLY A 82 -6.05 -5.83 26.17
N ALA A 83 -4.82 -6.36 26.24
CA ALA A 83 -3.74 -5.96 25.32
C ALA A 83 -3.87 -6.61 23.94
N ASP A 84 -4.39 -7.83 23.86
CA ASP A 84 -4.36 -8.66 22.65
C ASP A 84 -5.44 -8.29 21.64
N ILE A 85 -6.67 -7.98 22.10
CA ILE A 85 -7.82 -7.67 21.25
C ILE A 85 -7.57 -6.42 20.39
N PRO A 86 -7.12 -5.27 20.96
CA PRO A 86 -6.86 -4.08 20.16
C PRO A 86 -5.76 -4.28 19.12
N LEU A 87 -4.71 -5.02 19.48
CA LEU A 87 -3.60 -5.29 18.58
C LEU A 87 -4.04 -6.19 17.42
N ALA A 88 -4.74 -7.28 17.71
CA ALA A 88 -5.24 -8.21 16.69
C ALA A 88 -6.24 -7.53 15.74
N ALA A 89 -7.18 -6.75 16.27
CA ALA A 89 -8.15 -5.99 15.48
C ALA A 89 -7.45 -4.96 14.58
N PHE A 90 -6.47 -4.22 15.12
CA PHE A 90 -5.72 -3.23 14.37
C PHE A 90 -4.98 -3.85 13.17
N VAL A 91 -4.37 -5.02 13.33
CA VAL A 91 -3.69 -5.73 12.22
C VAL A 91 -4.66 -6.06 11.09
N VAL A 92 -5.89 -6.51 11.40
CA VAL A 92 -6.92 -6.80 10.39
C VAL A 92 -7.35 -5.51 9.67
N ILE A 93 -7.60 -4.45 10.43
CA ILE A 93 -8.02 -3.16 9.86
C ILE A 93 -6.94 -2.57 8.97
N MET A 94 -5.68 -2.66 9.36
CA MET A 94 -4.56 -2.21 8.53
C MET A 94 -4.46 -2.99 7.23
N LYS A 95 -4.82 -4.27 7.21
CA LYS A 95 -4.90 -5.04 5.96
C LYS A 95 -6.02 -4.56 5.04
N LEU A 96 -7.20 -4.27 5.57
CA LEU A 96 -8.31 -3.71 4.80
C LEU A 96 -7.95 -2.32 4.25
N PHE A 97 -7.36 -1.46 5.08
CA PHE A 97 -6.84 -0.17 4.68
C PHE A 97 -5.81 -0.28 3.55
N GLN A 98 -4.89 -1.24 3.65
CA GLN A 98 -3.85 -1.49 2.64
C GLN A 98 -4.44 -1.94 1.30
N ILE A 99 -5.54 -2.71 1.29
CA ILE A 99 -6.22 -3.10 0.05
C ILE A 99 -6.71 -1.86 -0.69
N VAL A 100 -7.39 -0.94 -0.01
CA VAL A 100 -7.90 0.30 -0.64
C VAL A 100 -6.74 1.17 -1.14
N LEU A 101 -5.69 1.33 -0.33
CA LEU A 101 -4.49 2.08 -0.75
C LEU A 101 -3.83 1.48 -1.98
N ASN A 102 -3.71 0.15 -2.06
CA ASN A 102 -3.08 -0.50 -3.20
C ASN A 102 -3.88 -0.32 -4.49
N ILE A 103 -5.20 -0.22 -4.42
CA ILE A 103 -6.04 0.14 -5.58
C ILE A 103 -5.68 1.54 -6.07
N ALA A 104 -5.61 2.53 -5.17
CA ALA A 104 -5.24 3.89 -5.51
C ALA A 104 -3.81 3.97 -6.12
N ILE A 105 -2.85 3.30 -5.49
CA ILE A 105 -1.46 3.22 -5.99
C ILE A 105 -1.41 2.55 -7.36
N GLY A 106 -2.20 1.50 -7.59
CA GLY A 106 -2.28 0.81 -8.87
C GLY A 106 -2.77 1.72 -9.99
N ILE A 107 -3.80 2.53 -9.75
CA ILE A 107 -4.32 3.50 -10.71
C ILE A 107 -3.26 4.56 -11.02
N ALA A 108 -2.61 5.12 -9.99
CA ALA A 108 -1.56 6.12 -10.15
C ALA A 108 -0.35 5.56 -10.93
N ALA A 109 0.13 4.37 -10.56
CA ALA A 109 1.25 3.71 -11.23
C ALA A 109 0.93 3.37 -12.69
N GLY A 110 -0.30 2.93 -13.00
CA GLY A 110 -0.74 2.66 -14.36
C GLY A 110 -0.79 3.92 -15.23
N ALA A 111 -1.05 5.07 -14.64
CA ALA A 111 -1.10 6.35 -15.34
C ALA A 111 0.28 6.99 -15.57
N GLN A 112 1.30 6.64 -14.77
CA GLN A 112 2.64 7.24 -14.85
C GLN A 112 3.26 7.24 -16.26
N PRO A 113 3.24 6.15 -17.05
CA PRO A 113 3.82 6.16 -18.39
C PRO A 113 3.12 7.15 -19.32
N ILE A 114 1.78 7.28 -19.22
CA ILE A 114 0.98 8.16 -20.05
C ILE A 114 1.27 9.62 -19.70
N VAL A 115 1.34 9.91 -18.40
CA VAL A 115 1.69 11.25 -17.91
C VAL A 115 3.11 11.62 -18.35
N GLY A 116 4.08 10.72 -18.17
CA GLY A 116 5.48 10.93 -18.54
C GLY A 116 5.65 11.20 -20.05
N TYR A 117 4.96 10.43 -20.89
CA TYR A 117 4.99 10.63 -22.34
C TYR A 117 4.44 12.00 -22.76
N ASN A 118 3.27 12.39 -22.23
CA ASN A 118 2.67 13.68 -22.58
C ASN A 118 3.46 14.86 -21.99
N TYR A 119 4.06 14.70 -20.82
CA TYR A 119 4.94 15.71 -20.23
C TYR A 119 6.21 15.91 -21.06
N GLY A 120 6.87 14.83 -21.50
CA GLY A 120 8.04 14.89 -22.38
C GLY A 120 7.73 15.44 -23.77
N ALA A 121 6.47 15.33 -24.23
CA ALA A 121 5.98 15.91 -25.45
C ALA A 121 5.47 17.36 -25.29
N GLU A 122 5.67 17.98 -24.14
CA GLU A 122 5.24 19.34 -23.75
C GLU A 122 3.72 19.58 -23.85
N LYS A 123 2.91 18.51 -23.86
CA LYS A 123 1.45 18.57 -23.94
C LYS A 123 0.83 18.75 -22.55
N TYR A 124 1.11 19.87 -21.92
CA TYR A 124 0.71 20.13 -20.52
C TYR A 124 -0.80 20.12 -20.28
N ASP A 125 -1.59 20.52 -21.26
CA ASP A 125 -3.07 20.48 -21.14
C ASP A 125 -3.57 19.04 -21.00
N ARG A 126 -3.02 18.11 -21.77
CA ARG A 126 -3.33 16.68 -21.64
C ARG A 126 -2.87 16.10 -20.29
N VAL A 127 -1.72 16.50 -19.81
CA VAL A 127 -1.23 16.11 -18.48
C VAL A 127 -2.20 16.57 -17.40
N ARG A 128 -2.66 17.82 -17.48
CA ARG A 128 -3.62 18.36 -16.51
C ARG A 128 -4.97 17.66 -16.56
N GLU A 129 -5.46 17.33 -17.74
CA GLU A 129 -6.69 16.56 -17.94
C GLU A 129 -6.57 15.14 -17.38
N LEU A 130 -5.46 14.45 -17.66
CA LEU A 130 -5.15 13.13 -17.11
C LEU A 130 -5.11 13.15 -15.58
N LEU A 131 -4.44 14.14 -14.98
CA LEU A 131 -4.38 14.28 -13.51
C LEU A 131 -5.78 14.46 -12.91
N LYS A 132 -6.62 15.32 -13.50
CA LYS A 132 -8.01 15.49 -13.06
C LYS A 132 -8.80 14.18 -13.14
N MET A 133 -8.59 13.44 -14.24
CA MET A 133 -9.26 12.14 -14.43
C MET A 133 -8.80 11.10 -13.39
N ILE A 134 -7.50 10.99 -13.13
CA ILE A 134 -6.92 10.08 -12.12
C ILE A 134 -7.49 10.41 -10.74
N VAL A 135 -7.43 11.67 -10.31
CA VAL A 135 -7.94 12.11 -9.01
C VAL A 135 -9.43 11.81 -8.88
N LYS A 136 -10.22 12.12 -9.92
CA LYS A 136 -11.67 11.86 -9.93
C LYS A 136 -11.97 10.37 -9.79
N TRP A 137 -11.38 9.52 -10.62
CA TRP A 137 -11.67 8.08 -10.61
C TRP A 137 -11.12 7.39 -9.36
N THR A 138 -9.93 7.74 -8.91
CA THR A 138 -9.38 7.24 -7.65
C THR A 138 -10.28 7.63 -6.48
N GLY A 139 -10.72 8.88 -6.42
CA GLY A 139 -11.65 9.35 -5.38
C GLY A 139 -12.97 8.58 -5.38
N ILE A 140 -13.58 8.38 -6.56
CA ILE A 140 -14.83 7.62 -6.69
C ILE A 140 -14.66 6.17 -6.25
N ILE A 141 -13.62 5.49 -6.72
CA ILE A 141 -13.37 4.08 -6.39
C ILE A 141 -13.09 3.92 -4.89
N CYS A 142 -12.23 4.77 -4.32
CA CYS A 142 -11.95 4.74 -2.88
C CYS A 142 -13.18 5.06 -2.04
N LEU A 143 -14.05 5.98 -2.50
CA LEU A 143 -15.32 6.27 -1.83
C LEU A 143 -16.25 5.05 -1.85
N ILE A 144 -16.39 4.39 -3.00
CA ILE A 144 -17.20 3.16 -3.11
C ILE A 144 -16.66 2.09 -2.16
N CYS A 145 -15.35 1.85 -2.15
CA CYS A 145 -14.73 0.90 -1.23
C CYS A 145 -15.01 1.26 0.24
N THR A 146 -14.89 2.53 0.59
CA THR A 146 -15.17 3.00 1.96
C THR A 146 -16.61 2.74 2.34
N VAL A 147 -17.57 3.08 1.47
CA VAL A 147 -19.02 2.84 1.71
C VAL A 147 -19.29 1.34 1.88
N VAL A 148 -18.68 0.48 1.08
CA VAL A 148 -18.84 -0.97 1.18
C VAL A 148 -18.29 -1.50 2.51
N PHE A 149 -17.13 -1.04 2.96
CA PHE A 149 -16.57 -1.45 4.25
C PHE A 149 -17.36 -0.91 5.44
N GLU A 150 -17.89 0.30 5.34
CA GLU A 150 -18.76 0.91 6.37
C GLU A 150 -20.15 0.25 6.44
N ALA A 151 -20.70 -0.16 5.29
CA ALA A 151 -22.00 -0.82 5.24
C ALA A 151 -21.95 -2.26 5.76
N PHE A 152 -20.85 -2.98 5.50
CA PHE A 152 -20.72 -4.40 5.84
C PHE A 152 -19.48 -4.70 6.72
N PRO A 153 -19.23 -3.98 7.81
CA PRO A 153 -18.02 -4.14 8.62
C PRO A 153 -17.90 -5.56 9.20
N LEU A 154 -19.02 -6.13 9.65
CA LEU A 154 -19.05 -7.47 10.25
C LEU A 154 -18.65 -8.57 9.27
N PHE A 155 -19.02 -8.43 8.01
CA PHE A 155 -18.65 -9.39 6.97
C PHE A 155 -17.14 -9.45 6.81
N PHE A 156 -16.49 -8.29 6.67
CA PHE A 156 -15.05 -8.22 6.50
C PHE A 156 -14.28 -8.67 7.74
N ILE A 157 -14.73 -8.29 8.95
CA ILE A 157 -14.07 -8.69 10.19
C ILE A 157 -14.16 -10.21 10.40
N ARG A 158 -15.33 -10.82 10.18
CA ARG A 158 -15.52 -12.26 10.30
C ARG A 158 -14.73 -13.07 9.28
N MET A 159 -14.49 -12.55 8.09
CA MET A 159 -13.68 -13.21 7.07
C MET A 159 -12.23 -13.48 7.54
N PHE A 160 -11.74 -12.71 8.52
CA PHE A 160 -10.41 -12.91 9.12
C PHE A 160 -10.42 -13.81 10.36
N GLY A 161 -11.52 -14.53 10.62
CA GLY A 161 -11.59 -15.56 11.69
C GLY A 161 -11.65 -14.98 13.11
N ALA A 162 -12.21 -13.80 13.26
CA ALA A 162 -12.32 -13.14 14.54
C ALA A 162 -13.62 -13.56 15.26
N ASP A 163 -13.50 -14.41 16.27
CA ASP A 163 -14.59 -14.84 17.13
C ASP A 163 -14.50 -14.15 18.49
N GLY A 164 -15.60 -13.49 18.89
CA GLY A 164 -15.75 -12.82 20.17
C GLY A 164 -16.53 -11.51 20.08
N GLU A 165 -17.50 -11.31 20.96
CA GLU A 165 -18.33 -10.10 20.95
C GLU A 165 -17.49 -8.83 21.23
N LEU A 166 -16.60 -8.89 22.21
CA LEU A 166 -15.68 -7.78 22.56
C LEU A 166 -14.73 -7.42 21.41
N TYR A 167 -14.18 -8.44 20.75
CA TYR A 167 -13.33 -8.25 19.58
C TYR A 167 -14.09 -7.57 18.45
N THR A 168 -15.26 -8.08 18.10
CA THR A 168 -16.10 -7.57 17.01
C THR A 168 -16.51 -6.13 17.27
N ARG A 169 -16.90 -5.79 18.50
CA ARG A 169 -17.30 -4.44 18.89
C ARG A 169 -16.15 -3.45 18.74
N PHE A 170 -14.96 -3.81 19.22
CA PHE A 170 -13.76 -2.98 19.08
C PHE A 170 -13.34 -2.84 17.62
N ALA A 171 -13.32 -3.94 16.86
CA ALA A 171 -12.90 -3.95 15.46
C ALA A 171 -13.81 -3.10 14.58
N VAL A 172 -15.15 -3.15 14.76
CA VAL A 172 -16.10 -2.30 14.02
C VAL A 172 -15.86 -0.81 14.32
N LEU A 173 -15.69 -0.44 15.59
CA LEU A 173 -15.42 0.93 15.97
C LEU A 173 -14.10 1.44 15.35
N CYS A 174 -13.06 0.65 15.48
CA CYS A 174 -11.74 0.98 14.96
C CYS A 174 -11.74 1.08 13.42
N LEU A 175 -12.46 0.18 12.72
CA LEU A 175 -12.61 0.20 11.28
C LEU A 175 -13.27 1.51 10.82
N ARG A 176 -14.36 1.91 11.44
CA ARG A 176 -15.09 3.15 11.11
C ARG A 176 -14.20 4.38 11.29
N ILE A 177 -13.48 4.46 12.41
CA ILE A 177 -12.56 5.59 12.67
C ILE A 177 -11.44 5.62 11.65
N TYR A 178 -10.83 4.47 11.35
CA TYR A 178 -9.66 4.40 10.47
C TYR A 178 -9.99 4.64 9.00
N LEU A 179 -11.14 4.14 8.53
CA LEU A 179 -11.56 4.27 7.14
C LEU A 179 -12.24 5.60 6.82
N SER A 180 -12.71 6.34 7.81
CA SER A 180 -13.42 7.61 7.59
C SER A 180 -12.62 8.63 6.77
N LEU A 181 -11.29 8.65 6.91
CA LEU A 181 -10.40 9.58 6.21
C LEU A 181 -9.58 8.94 5.08
N ILE A 182 -9.86 7.67 4.74
CA ILE A 182 -9.06 6.94 3.75
C ILE A 182 -9.13 7.58 2.35
N VAL A 183 -10.27 8.17 1.97
CA VAL A 183 -10.45 8.84 0.68
C VAL A 183 -9.42 9.97 0.49
N PHE A 184 -9.20 10.78 1.54
CA PHE A 184 -8.20 11.85 1.50
C PHE A 184 -6.78 11.28 1.36
N THR A 185 -6.48 10.18 2.05
CA THR A 185 -5.18 9.51 1.94
C THR A 185 -4.96 8.92 0.55
N CYS A 186 -6.00 8.39 -0.09
CA CYS A 186 -5.92 7.86 -1.45
C CYS A 186 -5.69 8.95 -2.50
N ILE A 187 -6.32 10.13 -2.33
CA ILE A 187 -6.14 11.26 -3.25
C ILE A 187 -4.73 11.88 -3.13
N GLN A 188 -4.14 11.80 -1.94
CA GLN A 188 -2.78 12.30 -1.70
C GLN A 188 -1.70 11.44 -2.38
N LYS A 189 -1.97 10.17 -2.66
CA LYS A 189 -1.03 9.22 -3.30
C LYS A 189 -1.04 9.34 -4.81
#